data_08a39a3383cccf17e0d7447cb9d5922e
#
_entry.id   08a39a3383cccf17e0d7447cb9d5922e
#
_cell.length_a   1.000
_cell.length_b   1.000
_cell.length_c   1.000
_cell.angle_alpha   90.00
_cell.angle_beta   90.00
_cell.angle_gamma   90.00
#
_symmetry.space_group_name_H-M   'P 1'
#
loop_
_entity.id
_entity.type
_entity.pdbx_description
1 polymer ?
#
loop_
_entity_poly.entity_id
_entity_poly.type
_entity_poly.pdbx_seq_one_letter_code
_entity_poly.pdbx_strand_id
1 'polypeptide(L)'
;MYYILDSKGGFLYSDADNKNYPNWTLIPLPQPCWNPRFAGARDKATGEWTGMWLQDGEPAPTAEELCVRIDNYADEMRRLVAGDPLRAVEYERAAAEAQQFKDDGYPDNAVPRTVAAWAITGRTPREAADSILAEAEQYAEVLYQIREHRLQAKELIKQKIAAGAAAEAKQIADDAIKAIQTAVAGVGNAKG
;
A
#
# COMPACT_ATOMS: atom_id res chain seq x y z
N MET A 1 -19.42 31.72 9.50
CA MET A 1 -18.83 31.27 8.22
C MET A 1 -19.96 31.23 7.20
N TYR A 2 -19.79 31.92 6.09
CA TYR A 2 -20.73 31.93 4.95
C TYR A 2 -20.24 30.92 3.91
N TYR A 3 -21.14 30.10 3.39
CA TYR A 3 -20.86 29.17 2.31
C TYR A 3 -21.46 29.76 1.04
N ILE A 4 -20.58 30.14 0.12
CA ILE A 4 -20.95 30.90 -1.07
C ILE A 4 -21.34 29.93 -2.17
N LEU A 5 -22.48 30.23 -2.81
CA LEU A 5 -23.10 29.38 -3.81
C LEU A 5 -23.13 30.06 -5.17
N ASP A 6 -23.20 29.29 -6.23
CA ASP A 6 -23.60 29.79 -7.54
C ASP A 6 -25.12 30.00 -7.62
N SER A 7 -25.61 30.47 -8.76
CA SER A 7 -27.02 30.71 -8.97
C SER A 7 -27.93 29.47 -8.97
N LYS A 8 -27.32 28.27 -9.00
CA LYS A 8 -28.01 26.97 -9.02
C LYS A 8 -27.84 26.20 -7.70
N GLY A 9 -27.18 26.81 -6.69
CA GLY A 9 -26.91 26.19 -5.40
C GLY A 9 -25.62 25.41 -5.34
N GLY A 10 -24.79 25.40 -6.39
CA GLY A 10 -23.47 24.78 -6.37
C GLY A 10 -22.54 25.51 -5.40
N PHE A 11 -21.78 24.76 -4.59
CA PHE A 11 -20.79 25.34 -3.67
C PHE A 11 -19.60 25.91 -4.43
N LEU A 12 -19.19 27.12 -4.08
CA LEU A 12 -18.02 27.77 -4.65
C LEU A 12 -16.85 27.81 -3.65
N TYR A 13 -17.06 28.44 -2.51
CA TYR A 13 -16.06 28.57 -1.43
C TYR A 13 -16.75 29.03 -0.14
N SER A 14 -16.00 29.13 0.96
CA SER A 14 -16.47 29.70 2.23
C SER A 14 -15.73 31.00 2.57
N ASP A 15 -16.44 31.95 3.18
CA ASP A 15 -15.90 33.22 3.65
C ASP A 15 -16.34 33.51 5.09
N ALA A 16 -15.53 34.27 5.83
CA ALA A 16 -15.88 34.73 7.16
C ALA A 16 -16.99 35.78 7.14
N ASP A 17 -17.00 36.61 6.09
CA ASP A 17 -17.92 37.73 5.91
C ASP A 17 -18.85 37.49 4.72
N ASN A 18 -20.05 38.06 4.80
CA ASN A 18 -21.03 38.01 3.70
C ASN A 18 -20.67 38.93 2.53
N LYS A 19 -19.85 39.86 2.55
CA LYS A 19 -19.39 40.77 1.46
C LYS A 19 -20.44 41.04 0.35
N ASN A 20 -21.74 40.99 0.67
CA ASN A 20 -22.86 41.13 -0.28
C ASN A 20 -22.91 40.08 -1.41
N TYR A 21 -22.52 38.86 -1.10
CA TYR A 21 -22.65 37.74 -2.04
C TYR A 21 -24.13 37.52 -2.42
N PRO A 22 -24.40 37.29 -3.71
CA PRO A 22 -25.78 37.15 -4.18
C PRO A 22 -26.43 35.82 -3.78
N ASN A 23 -25.62 34.80 -3.43
CA ASN A 23 -26.10 33.47 -3.03
C ASN A 23 -25.18 32.93 -1.95
N TRP A 24 -25.72 32.63 -0.80
CA TRP A 24 -24.99 32.13 0.36
C TRP A 24 -25.87 31.36 1.33
N THR A 25 -25.28 30.55 2.21
CA THR A 25 -25.96 29.93 3.35
C THR A 25 -25.08 29.94 4.58
N LEU A 26 -25.67 29.92 5.77
CA LEU A 26 -24.96 29.72 7.06
C LEU A 26 -24.94 28.25 7.48
N ILE A 27 -25.67 27.37 6.78
CA ILE A 27 -25.75 25.96 7.10
C ILE A 27 -24.40 25.32 6.76
N PRO A 28 -23.70 24.71 7.76
CA PRO A 28 -22.37 24.16 7.56
C PRO A 28 -22.34 23.08 6.49
N LEU A 29 -21.30 23.13 5.64
CA LEU A 29 -21.04 22.08 4.67
C LEU A 29 -20.64 20.79 5.42
N PRO A 30 -21.36 19.66 5.20
CA PRO A 30 -20.97 18.39 5.80
C PRO A 30 -19.60 17.94 5.30
N GLN A 31 -18.83 17.27 6.16
CA GLN A 31 -17.53 16.71 5.81
C GLN A 31 -17.47 15.22 6.20
N PRO A 32 -16.95 14.35 5.33
CA PRO A 32 -16.48 14.61 3.97
C PRO A 32 -17.63 14.89 3.00
N CYS A 33 -17.35 15.60 1.89
CA CYS A 33 -18.37 16.02 0.95
C CYS A 33 -17.85 16.02 -0.49
N TRP A 34 -18.62 15.45 -1.42
CA TRP A 34 -18.31 15.38 -2.83
C TRP A 34 -19.36 16.08 -3.67
N ASN A 35 -18.92 17.01 -4.52
CA ASN A 35 -19.76 17.79 -5.41
C ASN A 35 -20.98 18.39 -4.69
N PRO A 36 -20.78 19.22 -3.64
CA PRO A 36 -21.86 19.73 -2.81
C PRO A 36 -22.76 20.71 -3.58
N ARG A 37 -24.06 20.50 -3.41
CA ARG A 37 -25.10 21.37 -3.93
C ARG A 37 -26.10 21.67 -2.81
N PHE A 38 -26.57 22.91 -2.75
CA PHE A 38 -27.56 23.30 -1.76
C PHE A 38 -28.95 23.25 -2.39
N ALA A 39 -29.86 22.49 -1.78
CA ALA A 39 -31.25 22.42 -2.19
C ALA A 39 -32.13 23.15 -1.18
N GLY A 40 -32.94 24.09 -1.67
CA GLY A 40 -33.83 24.84 -0.80
C GLY A 40 -34.39 26.10 -1.46
N ALA A 41 -34.89 26.99 -0.64
CA ALA A 41 -35.46 28.28 -1.07
C ALA A 41 -34.40 29.38 -0.93
N ARG A 42 -34.35 30.26 -1.93
CA ARG A 42 -33.51 31.47 -1.91
C ARG A 42 -34.35 32.67 -1.55
N ASP A 43 -33.93 33.41 -0.52
CA ASP A 43 -34.50 34.74 -0.25
C ASP A 43 -33.99 35.72 -1.32
N LYS A 44 -34.91 36.37 -2.03
CA LYS A 44 -34.56 37.28 -3.12
C LYS A 44 -33.99 38.61 -2.62
N ALA A 45 -34.31 39.03 -1.40
CA ALA A 45 -33.83 40.28 -0.84
C ALA A 45 -32.43 40.18 -0.27
N THR A 46 -32.12 39.09 0.42
CA THR A 46 -30.82 38.87 1.12
C THR A 46 -29.86 38.02 0.33
N GLY A 47 -30.33 37.17 -0.56
CA GLY A 47 -29.51 36.16 -1.25
C GLY A 47 -29.26 34.91 -0.43
N GLU A 48 -29.81 34.80 0.79
CA GLU A 48 -29.66 33.64 1.68
C GLU A 48 -30.43 32.44 1.13
N TRP A 49 -29.79 31.28 1.20
CA TRP A 49 -30.44 30.00 0.92
C TRP A 49 -30.73 29.26 2.22
N THR A 50 -31.97 28.79 2.35
CA THR A 50 -32.42 27.94 3.47
C THR A 50 -32.86 26.59 2.92
N GLY A 51 -32.36 25.49 3.54
CA GLY A 51 -32.63 24.13 3.06
C GLY A 51 -31.55 23.15 3.56
N MET A 52 -31.05 22.32 2.68
CA MET A 52 -30.06 21.32 3.04
C MET A 52 -29.00 21.12 1.94
N TRP A 53 -27.84 20.64 2.34
CA TRP A 53 -26.81 20.19 1.41
C TRP A 53 -27.19 18.84 0.80
N LEU A 54 -27.09 18.76 -0.50
CA LEU A 54 -27.06 17.53 -1.28
C LEU A 54 -25.62 17.29 -1.71
N GLN A 55 -25.21 16.04 -1.78
CA GLN A 55 -23.91 15.65 -2.26
C GLN A 55 -24.00 14.34 -3.02
N ASP A 56 -23.02 14.14 -3.89
CA ASP A 56 -22.81 12.84 -4.51
C ASP A 56 -22.11 11.91 -3.50
N GLY A 57 -22.10 10.62 -3.75
CA GLY A 57 -21.29 9.68 -2.98
C GLY A 57 -19.79 9.86 -3.26
N GLU A 58 -18.98 9.23 -2.44
CA GLU A 58 -17.53 9.17 -2.68
C GLU A 58 -17.26 8.65 -4.11
N PRO A 59 -16.42 9.34 -4.90
CA PRO A 59 -16.07 8.85 -6.22
C PRO A 59 -15.48 7.45 -6.16
N ALA A 60 -15.88 6.62 -7.10
CA ALA A 60 -15.28 5.29 -7.21
C ALA A 60 -13.78 5.43 -7.50
N PRO A 61 -12.93 4.61 -6.85
CA PRO A 61 -11.50 4.66 -7.08
C PRO A 61 -11.17 4.28 -8.52
N THR A 62 -10.16 4.94 -9.08
CA THR A 62 -9.60 4.61 -10.39
C THR A 62 -8.69 3.37 -10.33
N ALA A 63 -8.44 2.75 -11.48
CA ALA A 63 -7.48 1.65 -11.56
C ALA A 63 -6.06 2.10 -11.15
N GLU A 64 -5.68 3.34 -11.47
CA GLU A 64 -4.38 3.90 -11.13
C GLU A 64 -4.21 4.04 -9.62
N GLU A 65 -5.19 4.63 -8.92
CA GLU A 65 -5.17 4.80 -7.46
C GLU A 65 -5.04 3.45 -6.73
N LEU A 66 -5.82 2.44 -7.16
CA LEU A 66 -5.75 1.11 -6.57
C LEU A 66 -4.41 0.41 -6.86
N CYS A 67 -3.88 0.55 -8.08
CA CYS A 67 -2.57 -0.01 -8.43
C CYS A 67 -1.43 0.64 -7.65
N VAL A 68 -1.42 1.98 -7.52
CA VAL A 68 -0.43 2.72 -6.73
C VAL A 68 -0.49 2.32 -5.26
N ARG A 69 -1.68 2.13 -4.72
CA ARG A 69 -1.85 1.67 -3.32
C ARG A 69 -1.20 0.30 -3.09
N ILE A 70 -1.37 -0.65 -4.03
CA ILE A 70 -0.73 -1.97 -3.94
C ILE A 70 0.78 -1.86 -4.11
N ASP A 71 1.25 -1.05 -5.08
CA ASP A 71 2.68 -0.84 -5.32
C ASP A 71 3.38 -0.28 -4.08
N ASN A 72 2.81 0.76 -3.46
CA ASN A 72 3.34 1.36 -2.24
C ASN A 72 3.42 0.35 -1.09
N TYR A 73 2.36 -0.43 -0.88
CA TYR A 73 2.34 -1.44 0.15
C TYR A 73 3.37 -2.56 -0.10
N ALA A 74 3.47 -3.04 -1.34
CA ALA A 74 4.45 -4.05 -1.73
C ALA A 74 5.90 -3.56 -1.52
N ASP A 75 6.17 -2.29 -1.83
CA ASP A 75 7.49 -1.68 -1.64
C ASP A 75 7.82 -1.48 -0.16
N GLU A 76 6.84 -1.14 0.66
CA GLU A 76 6.99 -1.08 2.12
C GLU A 76 7.33 -2.47 2.69
N MET A 77 6.60 -3.50 2.28
CA MET A 77 6.85 -4.87 2.73
C MET A 77 8.22 -5.40 2.28
N ARG A 78 8.66 -5.08 1.06
CA ARG A 78 10.03 -5.41 0.63
C ARG A 78 11.08 -4.77 1.52
N ARG A 79 10.91 -3.48 1.88
CA ARG A 79 11.82 -2.79 2.79
C ARG A 79 11.80 -3.41 4.19
N LEU A 80 10.63 -3.81 4.67
CA LEU A 80 10.51 -4.49 5.96
C LEU A 80 11.27 -5.82 5.96
N VAL A 81 11.10 -6.64 4.94
CA VAL A 81 11.76 -7.94 4.81
C VAL A 81 13.27 -7.79 4.60
N ALA A 82 13.69 -6.91 3.70
CA ALA A 82 15.09 -6.70 3.36
C ALA A 82 15.89 -6.00 4.47
N GLY A 83 15.26 -5.07 5.19
CA GLY A 83 15.95 -4.21 6.14
C GLY A 83 16.95 -3.27 5.46
N ASP A 84 18.17 -3.20 6.00
CA ASP A 84 19.25 -2.39 5.42
C ASP A 84 19.69 -2.97 4.06
N PRO A 85 19.76 -2.15 2.99
CA PRO A 85 20.19 -2.61 1.66
C PRO A 85 21.57 -3.29 1.62
N LEU A 86 22.49 -2.91 2.51
CA LEU A 86 23.81 -3.54 2.59
C LEU A 86 23.75 -4.97 3.12
N ARG A 87 22.75 -5.28 3.96
CA ARG A 87 22.54 -6.66 4.44
C ARG A 87 22.13 -7.60 3.31
N ALA A 88 21.38 -7.13 2.32
CA ALA A 88 21.02 -7.94 1.16
C ALA A 88 22.25 -8.45 0.43
N VAL A 89 23.26 -7.60 0.24
CA VAL A 89 24.56 -7.98 -0.38
C VAL A 89 25.31 -9.00 0.46
N GLU A 90 25.31 -8.84 1.79
CA GLU A 90 25.95 -9.81 2.71
C GLU A 90 25.24 -11.17 2.66
N TYR A 91 23.91 -11.18 2.62
CA TYR A 91 23.11 -12.41 2.55
C TYR A 91 23.29 -13.13 1.21
N GLU A 92 23.30 -12.41 0.09
CA GLU A 92 23.56 -12.98 -1.23
C GLU A 92 24.96 -13.65 -1.28
N ARG A 93 25.96 -12.96 -0.73
CA ARG A 93 27.32 -13.52 -0.64
C ARG A 93 27.35 -14.74 0.25
N ALA A 94 26.74 -14.68 1.43
CA ALA A 94 26.70 -15.82 2.36
C ALA A 94 26.00 -17.03 1.73
N ALA A 95 24.88 -16.82 1.03
CA ALA A 95 24.18 -17.88 0.32
C ALA A 95 25.02 -18.49 -0.82
N ALA A 96 25.74 -17.67 -1.60
CA ALA A 96 26.63 -18.16 -2.66
C ALA A 96 27.77 -18.97 -2.11
N GLU A 97 28.46 -18.52 -1.03
CA GLU A 97 29.53 -19.23 -0.37
C GLU A 97 29.03 -20.54 0.27
N ALA A 98 27.85 -20.54 0.88
CA ALA A 98 27.23 -21.73 1.47
C ALA A 98 26.84 -22.76 0.39
N GLN A 99 26.31 -22.29 -0.77
CA GLN A 99 25.99 -23.18 -1.88
C GLN A 99 27.25 -23.85 -2.45
N GLN A 100 28.33 -23.08 -2.71
CA GLN A 100 29.59 -23.63 -3.17
C GLN A 100 30.14 -24.64 -2.19
N PHE A 101 30.10 -24.34 -0.89
CA PHE A 101 30.59 -25.25 0.16
C PHE A 101 29.78 -26.56 0.20
N LYS A 102 28.47 -26.50 -0.06
CA LYS A 102 27.61 -27.68 -0.19
C LYS A 102 27.94 -28.49 -1.43
N ASP A 103 28.12 -27.81 -2.58
CA ASP A 103 28.41 -28.46 -3.87
C ASP A 103 29.77 -29.18 -3.84
N ASP A 104 30.74 -28.65 -3.08
CA ASP A 104 32.06 -29.24 -2.84
C ASP A 104 32.03 -30.39 -1.82
N GLY A 105 30.87 -30.74 -1.27
CA GLY A 105 30.70 -31.83 -0.31
C GLY A 105 31.06 -31.50 1.14
N TYR A 106 31.04 -30.22 1.52
CA TYR A 106 31.34 -29.68 2.86
C TYR A 106 32.75 -30.00 3.35
N PRO A 107 33.82 -29.62 2.64
CA PRO A 107 35.20 -29.96 3.02
C PRO A 107 35.64 -29.28 4.33
N ASP A 108 35.99 -30.04 5.36
CA ASP A 108 36.38 -29.54 6.69
C ASP A 108 37.57 -28.58 6.66
N ASN A 109 38.47 -28.72 5.67
CA ASN A 109 39.68 -27.92 5.52
C ASN A 109 39.47 -26.63 4.69
N ALA A 110 38.24 -26.37 4.19
CA ALA A 110 37.94 -25.23 3.33
C ALA A 110 36.59 -24.58 3.67
N VAL A 111 36.30 -24.40 4.95
CA VAL A 111 35.06 -23.77 5.42
C VAL A 111 35.07 -22.28 5.06
N PRO A 112 34.08 -21.77 4.28
CA PRO A 112 33.97 -20.35 3.96
C PRO A 112 33.84 -19.49 5.21
N ARG A 113 34.34 -18.25 5.14
CA ARG A 113 34.32 -17.34 6.29
C ARG A 113 32.91 -17.02 6.77
N THR A 114 31.97 -16.86 5.86
CA THR A 114 30.54 -16.56 6.17
C THR A 114 29.88 -17.74 6.87
N VAL A 115 30.15 -18.96 6.41
CA VAL A 115 29.69 -20.21 7.04
C VAL A 115 30.32 -20.39 8.41
N ALA A 116 31.63 -20.20 8.54
CA ALA A 116 32.34 -20.32 9.81
C ALA A 116 31.85 -19.32 10.86
N ALA A 117 31.53 -18.09 10.45
CA ALA A 117 30.93 -17.08 11.32
C ALA A 117 29.55 -17.46 11.86
N TRP A 118 28.81 -18.32 11.15
CA TRP A 118 27.50 -18.82 11.55
C TRP A 118 27.54 -20.18 12.27
N ALA A 119 28.69 -20.90 12.18
CA ALA A 119 28.96 -22.15 12.88
C ALA A 119 29.33 -21.89 14.35
N ILE A 120 28.42 -21.30 15.12
CA ILE A 120 28.58 -20.93 16.53
C ILE A 120 27.61 -21.73 17.41
N THR A 121 27.85 -21.72 18.73
CA THR A 121 27.00 -22.39 19.73
C THR A 121 26.72 -23.87 19.46
N GLY A 122 27.78 -24.64 19.04
CA GLY A 122 27.71 -26.09 18.81
C GLY A 122 27.17 -26.48 17.42
N ARG A 123 26.85 -25.52 16.54
CA ARG A 123 26.47 -25.79 15.16
C ARG A 123 27.69 -26.17 14.32
N THR A 124 27.58 -27.25 13.56
CA THR A 124 28.63 -27.66 12.61
C THR A 124 28.66 -26.73 11.38
N PRO A 125 29.76 -26.64 10.63
CA PRO A 125 29.83 -25.88 9.38
C PRO A 125 28.77 -26.31 8.35
N ARG A 126 28.45 -27.60 8.27
CA ARG A 126 27.39 -28.12 7.40
C ARG A 126 26.02 -27.60 7.81
N GLU A 127 25.66 -27.70 9.09
CA GLU A 127 24.40 -27.20 9.62
C GLU A 127 24.28 -25.67 9.44
N ALA A 128 25.42 -24.95 9.58
CA ALA A 128 25.44 -23.52 9.34
C ALA A 128 25.17 -23.18 7.86
N ALA A 129 25.78 -23.87 6.93
CA ALA A 129 25.57 -23.69 5.50
C ALA A 129 24.13 -24.03 5.10
N ASP A 130 23.59 -25.16 5.55
CA ASP A 130 22.20 -25.55 5.28
C ASP A 130 21.20 -24.55 5.88
N SER A 131 21.47 -23.98 7.06
CA SER A 131 20.66 -22.91 7.65
C SER A 131 20.69 -21.61 6.84
N ILE A 132 21.86 -21.19 6.36
CA ILE A 132 22.01 -20.01 5.50
C ILE A 132 21.21 -20.19 4.20
N LEU A 133 21.29 -21.35 3.57
CA LEU A 133 20.56 -21.66 2.34
C LEU A 133 19.03 -21.67 2.55
N ALA A 134 18.58 -22.27 3.64
CA ALA A 134 17.14 -22.30 3.98
C ALA A 134 16.58 -20.88 4.22
N GLU A 135 17.34 -20.01 4.89
CA GLU A 135 16.93 -18.61 5.09
C GLU A 135 16.94 -17.83 3.78
N ALA A 136 17.93 -18.05 2.90
CA ALA A 136 17.99 -17.42 1.58
C ALA A 136 16.82 -17.84 0.68
N GLU A 137 16.43 -19.13 0.70
CA GLU A 137 15.28 -19.66 -0.02
C GLU A 137 13.96 -19.03 0.47
N GLN A 138 13.76 -18.97 1.79
CA GLN A 138 12.58 -18.31 2.36
C GLN A 138 12.49 -16.84 1.98
N TYR A 139 13.61 -16.13 1.99
CA TYR A 139 13.69 -14.73 1.58
C TYR A 139 13.31 -14.55 0.10
N ALA A 140 13.87 -15.36 -0.78
CA ALA A 140 13.59 -15.32 -2.21
C ALA A 140 12.11 -15.63 -2.48
N GLU A 141 11.56 -16.65 -1.84
CA GLU A 141 10.16 -17.06 -1.99
C GLU A 141 9.18 -15.92 -1.62
N VAL A 142 9.43 -15.24 -0.51
CA VAL A 142 8.59 -14.10 -0.11
C VAL A 142 8.63 -12.95 -1.13
N LEU A 143 9.79 -12.65 -1.69
CA LEU A 143 9.90 -11.62 -2.74
C LEU A 143 9.13 -12.03 -4.01
N TYR A 144 9.13 -13.32 -4.38
CA TYR A 144 8.32 -13.84 -5.47
C TYR A 144 6.84 -13.71 -5.17
N GLN A 145 6.38 -14.10 -4.00
CA GLN A 145 4.96 -13.99 -3.60
C GLN A 145 4.48 -12.53 -3.60
N ILE A 146 5.26 -11.59 -3.06
CA ILE A 146 4.93 -10.15 -3.14
C ILE A 146 4.77 -9.72 -4.59
N ARG A 147 5.68 -10.13 -5.48
CA ARG A 147 5.62 -9.80 -6.91
C ARG A 147 4.37 -10.37 -7.58
N GLU A 148 4.08 -11.64 -7.35
CA GLU A 148 2.95 -12.35 -7.95
C GLU A 148 1.62 -11.75 -7.53
N HIS A 149 1.38 -11.58 -6.22
CA HIS A 149 0.16 -10.95 -5.72
C HIS A 149 -0.02 -9.54 -6.28
N ARG A 150 1.04 -8.76 -6.33
CA ARG A 150 1.02 -7.40 -6.89
C ARG A 150 0.63 -7.38 -8.36
N LEU A 151 1.30 -8.18 -9.19
CA LEU A 151 1.07 -8.18 -10.64
C LEU A 151 -0.31 -8.73 -11.01
N GLN A 152 -0.73 -9.83 -10.37
CA GLN A 152 -2.05 -10.41 -10.59
C GLN A 152 -3.17 -9.45 -10.20
N ALA A 153 -3.07 -8.83 -9.04
CA ALA A 153 -4.08 -7.89 -8.56
C ALA A 153 -4.20 -6.68 -9.49
N LYS A 154 -3.08 -6.11 -9.95
CA LYS A 154 -3.09 -4.96 -10.88
C LYS A 154 -3.79 -5.27 -12.18
N GLU A 155 -3.60 -6.46 -12.71
CA GLU A 155 -4.26 -6.88 -13.96
C GLU A 155 -5.77 -7.06 -13.75
N LEU A 156 -6.17 -7.74 -12.68
CA LEU A 156 -7.58 -7.93 -12.34
C LEU A 156 -8.29 -6.61 -12.05
N ILE A 157 -7.64 -5.67 -11.36
CA ILE A 157 -8.20 -4.34 -11.08
C ILE A 157 -8.50 -3.60 -12.38
N LYS A 158 -7.57 -3.57 -13.33
CA LYS A 158 -7.79 -2.93 -14.64
C LYS A 158 -9.00 -3.51 -15.35
N GLN A 159 -9.11 -4.84 -15.36
CA GLN A 159 -10.25 -5.54 -15.97
C GLN A 159 -11.57 -5.19 -15.30
N LYS A 160 -11.60 -5.16 -13.95
CA LYS A 160 -12.82 -4.84 -13.19
C LYS A 160 -13.24 -3.38 -13.34
N ILE A 161 -12.30 -2.44 -13.32
CA ILE A 161 -12.60 -1.02 -13.58
C ILE A 161 -13.13 -0.82 -15.00
N ALA A 162 -12.52 -1.47 -16.01
CA ALA A 162 -13.01 -1.42 -17.39
C ALA A 162 -14.42 -2.01 -17.56
N ALA A 163 -14.79 -2.97 -16.73
CA ALA A 163 -16.14 -3.55 -16.67
C ALA A 163 -17.13 -2.73 -15.81
N GLY A 164 -16.73 -1.59 -15.23
CA GLY A 164 -17.58 -0.78 -14.34
C GLY A 164 -17.78 -1.37 -12.94
N ALA A 165 -17.02 -2.39 -12.55
CA ALA A 165 -17.13 -3.11 -11.28
C ALA A 165 -16.14 -2.56 -10.23
N ALA A 166 -16.20 -1.26 -9.92
CA ALA A 166 -15.24 -0.58 -9.05
C ALA A 166 -15.19 -1.16 -7.63
N ALA A 167 -16.33 -1.61 -7.08
CA ALA A 167 -16.38 -2.24 -5.76
C ALA A 167 -15.59 -3.55 -5.73
N GLU A 168 -15.68 -4.37 -6.78
CA GLU A 168 -14.90 -5.60 -6.91
C GLU A 168 -13.40 -5.29 -7.08
N ALA A 169 -13.06 -4.26 -7.85
CA ALA A 169 -11.68 -3.81 -8.00
C ALA A 169 -11.06 -3.38 -6.66
N LYS A 170 -11.82 -2.66 -5.83
CA LYS A 170 -11.40 -2.29 -4.48
C LYS A 170 -11.17 -3.52 -3.60
N GLN A 171 -12.07 -4.49 -3.64
CA GLN A 171 -11.94 -5.74 -2.89
C GLN A 171 -10.68 -6.51 -3.31
N ILE A 172 -10.38 -6.60 -4.61
CA ILE A 172 -9.15 -7.23 -5.12
C ILE A 172 -7.90 -6.54 -4.56
N ALA A 173 -7.90 -5.21 -4.48
CA ALA A 173 -6.77 -4.48 -3.88
C ALA A 173 -6.61 -4.79 -2.39
N ASP A 174 -7.70 -4.86 -1.63
CA ASP A 174 -7.69 -5.19 -0.21
C ASP A 174 -7.21 -6.63 0.04
N ASP A 175 -7.67 -7.57 -0.76
CA ASP A 175 -7.27 -9.00 -0.69
C ASP A 175 -5.78 -9.17 -1.04
N ALA A 176 -5.28 -8.47 -2.05
CA ALA A 176 -3.87 -8.52 -2.43
C ALA A 176 -2.96 -7.96 -1.33
N ILE A 177 -3.34 -6.86 -0.69
CA ILE A 177 -2.62 -6.28 0.44
C ILE A 177 -2.56 -7.28 1.60
N LYS A 178 -3.69 -7.93 1.91
CA LYS A 178 -3.76 -8.95 2.96
C LYS A 178 -2.91 -10.18 2.62
N ALA A 179 -2.91 -10.63 1.37
CA ALA A 179 -2.08 -11.74 0.92
C ALA A 179 -0.58 -11.42 1.05
N ILE A 180 -0.15 -10.21 0.63
CA ILE A 180 1.23 -9.75 0.80
C ILE A 180 1.60 -9.66 2.28
N GLN A 181 0.72 -9.14 3.14
CA GLN A 181 0.95 -9.09 4.59
C GLN A 181 1.16 -10.48 5.18
N THR A 182 0.37 -11.44 4.75
CA THR A 182 0.49 -12.84 5.20
C THR A 182 1.79 -13.48 4.72
N ALA A 183 2.19 -13.23 3.48
CA ALA A 183 3.41 -13.76 2.90
C ALA A 183 4.69 -13.32 3.65
N VAL A 184 4.74 -12.08 4.13
CA VAL A 184 5.91 -11.54 4.83
C VAL A 184 5.99 -11.91 6.30
N ALA A 185 4.91 -12.44 6.89
CA ALA A 185 4.85 -12.73 8.31
C ALA A 185 5.93 -13.74 8.72
N GLY A 186 6.80 -13.36 9.65
CA GLY A 186 7.86 -14.22 10.19
C GLY A 186 9.06 -14.45 9.28
N VAL A 187 9.25 -13.64 8.23
CA VAL A 187 10.41 -13.75 7.32
C VAL A 187 11.31 -12.52 7.40
N GLY A 188 12.64 -12.74 7.35
CA GLY A 188 13.62 -11.67 7.41
C GLY A 188 13.49 -10.82 8.68
N ASN A 189 13.56 -9.50 8.55
CA ASN A 189 13.39 -8.56 9.67
C ASN A 189 11.92 -8.45 10.15
N ALA A 190 10.97 -9.09 9.49
CA ALA A 190 9.57 -9.17 9.93
C ALA A 190 9.34 -10.25 11.01
N LYS A 191 10.40 -10.88 11.50
CA LYS A 191 10.39 -11.85 12.62
C LYS A 191 10.29 -11.20 14.00
N GLY A 192 10.27 -9.84 14.07
CA GLY A 192 10.27 -9.06 15.30
C GLY A 192 8.97 -9.08 16.06
#